data_10a573ec15778ca64f50c54cf9c7cfe8
#
_entry.id   10a573ec15778ca64f50c54cf9c7cfe8
#
_cell.length_a   1.000
_cell.length_b   1.000
_cell.length_c   1.000
_cell.angle_alpha   90.00
_cell.angle_beta   90.00
_cell.angle_gamma   90.00
#
_symmetry.space_group_name_H-M   'P 1'
#
loop_
_entity.id
_entity.type
_entity.pdbx_description
1 polymer ?
#
loop_
_entity_poly.entity_id
_entity_poly.type
_entity_poly.pdbx_seq_one_letter_code
_entity_poly.pdbx_strand_id
1 'polypeptide(L)'
;GLGSEAIKRGKIEVRQAGSTVHSNRWCPDGMAPPVWDALFDDYGKPVDHWLNMRWDPPGVLSLDVGVAPVSAPREQGVWGYFNHFLTPETATSTHYFWSVSRPFKIDDEAIDHGIEQAVQVAFVGEDVPIIESVERMMGGKTFDEMRPVLLVADAGALRARRVLRKLIADEQQTAPTIPIVVA
;
A
#
# COMPACT_ATOMS: atom_id res chain seq x y z
N GLY A 1 -9.57 -5.18 9.54
CA GLY A 1 -8.84 -4.38 8.57
C GLY A 1 -8.89 -2.87 8.81
N LEU A 2 -8.28 -2.14 7.91
CA LEU A 2 -8.26 -0.66 7.93
C LEU A 2 -9.59 -0.03 7.47
N GLY A 3 -10.62 -0.85 7.19
CA GLY A 3 -11.88 -0.41 6.62
C GLY A 3 -12.76 0.36 7.61
N SER A 4 -13.24 1.53 7.17
CA SER A 4 -14.30 2.29 7.85
C SER A 4 -15.21 2.95 6.81
N GLU A 5 -16.41 3.35 7.20
CA GLU A 5 -17.31 4.11 6.30
C GLU A 5 -16.70 5.45 5.85
N ALA A 6 -15.83 6.04 6.67
CA ALA A 6 -15.11 7.27 6.32
C ALA A 6 -14.21 7.08 5.10
N ILE A 7 -13.57 5.91 4.95
CA ILE A 7 -12.68 5.61 3.81
C ILE A 7 -13.45 5.66 2.48
N LYS A 8 -14.69 5.23 2.43
CA LYS A 8 -15.52 5.25 1.21
C LYS A 8 -15.76 6.68 0.71
N ARG A 9 -15.83 7.65 1.63
CA ARG A 9 -16.08 9.07 1.35
C ARG A 9 -14.78 9.88 1.23
N GLY A 10 -13.64 9.28 1.56
CA GLY A 10 -12.35 9.94 1.54
C GLY A 10 -11.96 10.45 0.15
N LYS A 11 -11.46 11.69 0.09
CA LYS A 11 -10.94 12.28 -1.14
C LYS A 11 -9.65 11.60 -1.56
N ILE A 12 -9.62 11.11 -2.80
CA ILE A 12 -8.44 10.48 -3.39
C ILE A 12 -7.71 11.51 -4.25
N GLU A 13 -6.39 11.60 -4.08
CA GLU A 13 -5.50 12.39 -4.90
C GLU A 13 -4.35 11.51 -5.41
N VAL A 14 -4.14 11.51 -6.73
CA VAL A 14 -3.04 10.78 -7.34
C VAL A 14 -2.09 11.76 -8.02
N ARG A 15 -0.80 11.71 -7.66
CA ARG A 15 0.25 12.51 -8.27
C ARG A 15 1.46 11.66 -8.63
N GLN A 16 2.27 12.14 -9.55
CA GLN A 16 3.52 11.52 -9.95
C GLN A 16 4.66 12.53 -9.86
N ALA A 17 5.80 12.10 -9.32
CA ALA A 17 7.03 12.88 -9.27
C ALA A 17 8.19 12.00 -9.80
N GLY A 18 8.65 12.28 -11.01
CA GLY A 18 9.57 11.38 -11.70
C GLY A 18 8.94 10.01 -11.93
N SER A 19 9.56 8.96 -11.41
CA SER A 19 9.03 7.57 -11.43
C SER A 19 8.22 7.21 -10.18
N THR A 20 8.21 8.04 -9.14
CA THR A 20 7.44 7.81 -7.92
C THR A 20 5.96 8.17 -8.13
N VAL A 21 5.06 7.32 -7.67
CA VAL A 21 3.61 7.56 -7.70
C VAL A 21 3.09 7.64 -6.27
N HIS A 22 2.28 8.67 -6.01
CA HIS A 22 1.57 8.86 -4.76
C HIS A 22 0.06 8.69 -4.99
N SER A 23 -0.60 7.94 -4.12
CA SER A 23 -2.05 7.79 -4.07
C SER A 23 -2.50 8.05 -2.64
N ASN A 24 -2.95 9.27 -2.39
CA ASN A 24 -3.29 9.74 -1.06
C ASN A 24 -4.80 9.74 -0.88
N ARG A 25 -5.24 9.38 0.31
CA ARG A 25 -6.65 9.46 0.71
C ARG A 25 -6.76 10.22 2.03
N TRP A 26 -7.62 11.22 2.05
CA TRP A 26 -7.94 12.01 3.22
C TRP A 26 -9.41 11.82 3.59
N CYS A 27 -9.68 11.45 4.83
CA CYS A 27 -11.00 11.14 5.37
C CYS A 27 -11.22 12.01 6.62
N PRO A 28 -11.75 13.25 6.47
CA PRO A 28 -11.96 14.13 7.59
C PRO A 28 -13.19 13.73 8.41
N ASP A 29 -13.17 14.05 9.69
CA ASP A 29 -14.30 14.02 10.63
C ASP A 29 -15.09 12.71 10.55
N GLY A 30 -14.42 11.59 10.77
CA GLY A 30 -15.01 10.26 10.75
C GLY A 30 -14.63 9.43 11.96
N MET A 31 -15.31 8.29 12.15
CA MET A 31 -14.90 7.33 13.17
C MET A 31 -13.60 6.64 12.73
N ALA A 32 -12.67 6.50 13.66
CA ALA A 32 -11.43 5.77 13.41
C ALA A 32 -11.72 4.30 13.07
N PRO A 33 -10.91 3.67 12.18
CA PRO A 33 -10.89 2.22 12.09
C PRO A 33 -10.56 1.58 13.43
N PRO A 34 -11.13 0.40 13.77
CA PRO A 34 -10.98 -0.21 15.10
C PRO A 34 -9.53 -0.35 15.59
N VAL A 35 -8.59 -0.66 14.68
CA VAL A 35 -7.18 -0.81 15.03
C VAL A 35 -6.55 0.51 15.48
N TRP A 36 -6.90 1.63 14.84
CA TRP A 36 -6.41 2.95 15.21
C TRP A 36 -7.13 3.49 16.44
N ASP A 37 -8.45 3.25 16.54
CA ASP A 37 -9.27 3.65 17.68
C ASP A 37 -8.76 3.00 18.98
N ALA A 38 -8.36 1.73 18.93
CA ALA A 38 -7.78 1.01 20.08
C ALA A 38 -6.40 1.53 20.53
N LEU A 39 -5.66 2.19 19.63
CA LEU A 39 -4.32 2.75 19.91
C LEU A 39 -4.39 4.23 20.32
N PHE A 40 -5.50 4.89 20.02
CA PHE A 40 -5.69 6.32 20.20
C PHE A 40 -6.32 6.59 21.58
N ASP A 41 -5.70 7.48 22.36
CA ASP A 41 -6.11 7.74 23.74
C ASP A 41 -7.50 8.39 23.86
N ASP A 42 -7.97 9.05 22.78
CA ASP A 42 -9.30 9.65 22.64
C ASP A 42 -10.34 8.68 22.03
N TYR A 43 -10.35 7.44 22.48
CA TYR A 43 -11.21 6.37 22.00
C TYR A 43 -12.67 6.79 21.73
N GLY A 44 -13.19 6.39 20.58
CA GLY A 44 -14.60 6.63 20.20
C GLY A 44 -14.91 8.04 19.76
N LYS A 45 -13.93 8.95 19.64
CA LYS A 45 -14.14 10.30 19.13
C LYS A 45 -13.92 10.37 17.60
N PRO A 46 -14.57 11.34 16.93
CA PRO A 46 -14.28 11.61 15.51
C PRO A 46 -12.81 12.02 15.32
N VAL A 47 -12.24 11.56 14.21
CA VAL A 47 -10.86 11.81 13.83
C VAL A 47 -10.74 12.22 12.36
N ASP A 48 -9.63 12.84 12.02
CA ASP A 48 -9.14 12.93 10.67
C ASP A 48 -8.26 11.70 10.42
N HIS A 49 -8.54 10.96 9.34
CA HIS A 49 -7.81 9.74 8.98
C HIS A 49 -7.16 9.91 7.60
N TRP A 50 -5.90 9.54 7.46
CA TRP A 50 -5.17 9.56 6.19
C TRP A 50 -4.61 8.19 5.84
N LEU A 51 -4.52 7.95 4.52
CA LEU A 51 -3.83 6.82 3.91
C LEU A 51 -3.03 7.36 2.73
N ASN A 52 -1.75 7.60 2.91
CA ASN A 52 -0.85 8.17 1.92
C ASN A 52 0.09 7.11 1.40
N MET A 53 -0.31 6.48 0.29
CA MET A 53 0.52 5.47 -0.36
C MET A 53 1.53 6.13 -1.29
N ARG A 54 2.80 5.79 -1.10
CA ARG A 54 3.89 6.04 -2.03
C ARG A 54 4.30 4.73 -2.67
N TRP A 55 4.46 4.70 -3.98
CA TRP A 55 5.03 3.60 -4.71
C TRP A 55 6.28 4.06 -5.46
N ASP A 56 7.38 3.34 -5.29
CA ASP A 56 8.63 3.50 -6.02
C ASP A 56 8.91 2.22 -6.84
N PRO A 57 9.25 2.35 -8.14
CA PRO A 57 9.55 1.20 -8.97
C PRO A 57 10.82 0.48 -8.48
N PRO A 58 10.93 -0.84 -8.70
CA PRO A 58 9.90 -1.68 -9.33
C PRO A 58 8.81 -2.17 -8.37
N GLY A 59 9.02 -2.24 -7.06
CA GLY A 59 8.12 -2.92 -6.15
C GLY A 59 8.23 -2.48 -4.69
N VAL A 60 8.55 -1.22 -4.41
CA VAL A 60 8.57 -0.68 -3.05
C VAL A 60 7.34 0.18 -2.82
N LEU A 61 6.56 -0.13 -1.77
CA LEU A 61 5.45 0.70 -1.34
C LEU A 61 5.66 1.13 0.11
N SER A 62 5.25 2.35 0.41
CA SER A 62 5.24 2.89 1.78
C SER A 62 3.90 3.57 2.03
N LEU A 63 3.13 3.01 2.95
CA LEU A 63 1.86 3.57 3.40
C LEU A 63 2.09 4.37 4.69
N ASP A 64 2.00 5.69 4.60
CA ASP A 64 1.87 6.58 5.74
C ASP A 64 0.39 6.64 6.12
N VAL A 65 0.03 6.08 7.27
CA VAL A 65 -1.36 5.93 7.69
C VAL A 65 -1.52 6.25 9.17
N GLY A 66 -2.61 6.89 9.53
CA GLY A 66 -2.92 7.20 10.92
C GLY A 66 -4.16 8.02 11.10
N VAL A 67 -4.45 8.33 12.35
CA VAL A 67 -5.56 9.18 12.78
C VAL A 67 -5.06 10.26 13.74
N ALA A 68 -5.73 11.41 13.69
CA ALA A 68 -5.52 12.51 14.66
C ALA A 68 -6.88 13.12 15.03
N PRO A 69 -6.97 13.86 16.15
CA PRO A 69 -8.18 14.61 16.45
C PRO A 69 -8.55 15.53 15.29
N VAL A 70 -9.86 15.74 15.06
CA VAL A 70 -10.36 16.56 13.96
C VAL A 70 -9.68 17.93 13.94
N SER A 71 -9.11 18.28 12.80
CA SER A 71 -8.38 19.55 12.55
C SER A 71 -7.13 19.77 13.43
N ALA A 72 -6.65 18.74 14.12
CA ALA A 72 -5.40 18.79 14.87
C ALA A 72 -4.18 18.38 14.02
N PRO A 73 -2.97 18.77 14.41
CA PRO A 73 -1.75 18.27 13.79
C PRO A 73 -1.61 16.74 14.00
N ARG A 74 -1.01 16.07 13.03
CA ARG A 74 -0.81 14.60 13.07
C ARG A 74 -0.05 14.11 14.30
N GLU A 75 0.82 14.94 14.85
CA GLU A 75 1.64 14.65 16.04
C GLU A 75 0.81 14.46 17.31
N GLN A 76 -0.44 14.90 17.31
CA GLN A 76 -1.42 14.66 18.38
C GLN A 76 -2.22 13.37 18.21
N GLY A 77 -1.92 12.61 17.17
CA GLY A 77 -2.59 11.35 16.84
C GLY A 77 -1.68 10.15 16.97
N VAL A 78 -2.15 9.04 16.42
CA VAL A 78 -1.40 7.79 16.28
C VAL A 78 -1.25 7.45 14.80
N TRP A 79 -0.03 7.11 14.38
CA TRP A 79 0.28 6.86 12.98
C TRP A 79 1.52 5.99 12.83
N GLY A 80 1.71 5.46 11.63
CA GLY A 80 2.90 4.68 11.31
C GLY A 80 3.13 4.56 9.81
N TYR A 81 4.29 4.00 9.49
CA TYR A 81 4.62 3.59 8.13
C TYR A 81 4.52 2.08 8.01
N PHE A 82 3.79 1.63 7.00
CA PHE A 82 3.70 0.24 6.60
C PHE A 82 4.41 0.11 5.26
N ASN A 83 5.55 -0.56 5.26
CA ASN A 83 6.37 -0.71 4.06
C ASN A 83 6.21 -2.10 3.49
N HIS A 84 6.15 -2.18 2.17
CA HIS A 84 5.99 -3.42 1.42
C HIS A 84 7.09 -3.50 0.37
N PHE A 85 7.76 -4.64 0.32
CA PHE A 85 8.85 -4.90 -0.62
C PHE A 85 8.48 -6.13 -1.44
N LEU A 86 8.20 -5.90 -2.72
CA LEU A 86 7.82 -6.94 -3.68
C LEU A 86 9.04 -7.30 -4.51
N THR A 87 9.59 -8.50 -4.29
CA THR A 87 10.77 -8.98 -5.00
C THR A 87 10.36 -10.14 -5.90
N PRO A 88 10.30 -9.95 -7.23
CA PRO A 88 9.99 -11.01 -8.16
C PRO A 88 10.97 -12.19 -8.01
N GLU A 89 10.45 -13.42 -7.96
CA GLU A 89 11.22 -14.65 -7.91
C GLU A 89 11.15 -15.36 -9.26
N THR A 90 9.94 -15.56 -9.79
CA THR A 90 9.70 -16.18 -11.09
C THR A 90 8.69 -15.33 -11.89
N ALA A 91 8.26 -15.81 -13.04
CA ALA A 91 7.20 -15.16 -13.81
C ALA A 91 5.84 -15.13 -13.08
N THR A 92 5.64 -16.01 -12.08
CA THR A 92 4.37 -16.20 -11.39
C THR A 92 4.49 -16.18 -9.87
N SER A 93 5.68 -15.98 -9.32
CA SER A 93 5.91 -15.88 -7.88
C SER A 93 6.70 -14.65 -7.49
N THR A 94 6.41 -14.12 -6.30
CA THR A 94 7.02 -12.90 -5.76
C THR A 94 7.23 -13.09 -4.27
N HIS A 95 8.43 -12.82 -3.78
CA HIS A 95 8.66 -12.68 -2.35
C HIS A 95 8.02 -11.37 -1.87
N TYR A 96 7.27 -11.46 -0.79
CA TYR A 96 6.64 -10.32 -0.16
C TYR A 96 7.19 -10.13 1.25
N PHE A 97 7.90 -9.04 1.44
CA PHE A 97 8.41 -8.61 2.74
C PHE A 97 7.67 -7.36 3.17
N TRP A 98 7.48 -7.21 4.47
CA TRP A 98 6.88 -6.01 5.03
C TRP A 98 7.56 -5.60 6.34
N SER A 99 7.42 -4.32 6.68
CA SER A 99 7.84 -3.78 7.97
C SER A 99 6.86 -2.71 8.43
N VAL A 100 6.75 -2.57 9.74
CA VAL A 100 5.96 -1.50 10.35
C VAL A 100 6.86 -0.67 11.25
N SER A 101 6.70 0.65 11.20
CA SER A 101 7.35 1.57 12.14
C SER A 101 6.33 2.58 12.67
N ARG A 102 6.45 2.92 13.96
CA ARG A 102 5.57 3.85 14.68
C ARG A 102 6.38 4.80 15.55
N PRO A 103 5.97 6.07 15.69
CA PRO A 103 6.65 7.04 16.55
C PRO A 103 6.02 7.19 17.95
N PHE A 104 5.06 6.38 18.30
CA PHE A 104 4.32 6.45 19.56
C PHE A 104 4.48 5.16 20.37
N LYS A 105 4.45 5.24 21.71
CA LYS A 105 4.54 4.11 22.64
C LYS A 105 5.65 3.11 22.25
N ILE A 106 6.83 3.64 21.89
CA ILE A 106 7.93 2.89 21.25
C ILE A 106 8.55 1.81 22.15
N ASP A 107 8.40 1.95 23.46
CA ASP A 107 8.92 1.00 24.46
C ASP A 107 7.84 0.01 24.93
N ASP A 108 6.68 -0.07 24.27
CA ASP A 108 5.58 -0.94 24.65
C ASP A 108 5.54 -2.20 23.77
N GLU A 109 6.13 -3.28 24.28
CA GLU A 109 6.19 -4.58 23.61
C GLU A 109 4.81 -5.21 23.36
N ALA A 110 3.81 -4.91 24.21
CA ALA A 110 2.46 -5.44 24.00
C ALA A 110 1.81 -4.82 22.75
N ILE A 111 2.10 -3.54 22.49
CA ILE A 111 1.67 -2.87 21.25
C ILE A 111 2.40 -3.44 20.05
N ASP A 112 3.72 -3.71 20.14
CA ASP A 112 4.47 -4.34 19.06
C ASP A 112 3.87 -5.68 18.66
N HIS A 113 3.62 -6.56 19.62
CA HIS A 113 2.96 -7.85 19.39
C HIS A 113 1.54 -7.69 18.82
N GLY A 114 0.77 -6.72 19.34
CA GLY A 114 -0.58 -6.44 18.85
C GLY A 114 -0.58 -5.99 17.38
N ILE A 115 0.35 -5.11 17.00
CA ILE A 115 0.51 -4.65 15.62
C ILE A 115 0.97 -5.80 14.72
N GLU A 116 1.95 -6.59 15.15
CA GLU A 116 2.44 -7.75 14.40
C GLU A 116 1.30 -8.72 14.09
N GLN A 117 0.49 -9.08 15.10
CA GLN A 117 -0.66 -9.96 14.93
C GLN A 117 -1.71 -9.36 13.97
N ALA A 118 -2.03 -8.07 14.13
CA ALA A 118 -3.00 -7.39 13.27
C ALA A 118 -2.55 -7.35 11.80
N VAL A 119 -1.26 -7.09 11.57
CA VAL A 119 -0.66 -7.06 10.23
C VAL A 119 -0.60 -8.47 9.64
N GLN A 120 -0.25 -9.47 10.44
CA GLN A 120 -0.25 -10.87 9.99
C GLN A 120 -1.66 -11.30 9.53
N VAL A 121 -2.69 -10.94 10.27
CA VAL A 121 -4.09 -11.21 9.88
C VAL A 121 -4.45 -10.47 8.61
N ALA A 122 -4.16 -9.17 8.53
CA ALA A 122 -4.53 -8.36 7.38
C ALA A 122 -3.79 -8.79 6.10
N PHE A 123 -2.47 -8.89 6.15
CA PHE A 123 -1.67 -9.13 4.93
C PHE A 123 -1.68 -10.58 4.52
N VAL A 124 -1.46 -11.51 5.47
CA VAL A 124 -1.36 -12.94 5.14
C VAL A 124 -2.72 -13.62 5.18
N GLY A 125 -3.60 -13.23 6.10
CA GLY A 125 -4.93 -13.82 6.25
C GLY A 125 -5.99 -13.26 5.31
N GLU A 126 -5.95 -11.97 4.98
CA GLU A 126 -6.96 -11.31 4.16
C GLU A 126 -6.46 -11.01 2.74
N ASP A 127 -5.32 -10.30 2.58
CA ASP A 127 -4.85 -9.81 1.28
C ASP A 127 -4.29 -10.94 0.39
N VAL A 128 -3.40 -11.79 0.91
CA VAL A 128 -2.76 -12.86 0.13
C VAL A 128 -3.77 -13.79 -0.52
N PRO A 129 -4.81 -14.31 0.18
CA PRO A 129 -5.82 -15.18 -0.44
C PRO A 129 -6.60 -14.50 -1.58
N ILE A 130 -6.82 -13.18 -1.49
CA ILE A 130 -7.48 -12.41 -2.56
C ILE A 130 -6.56 -12.28 -3.77
N ILE A 131 -5.29 -11.92 -3.55
CA ILE A 131 -4.28 -11.78 -4.61
C ILE A 131 -4.11 -13.11 -5.35
N GLU A 132 -3.94 -14.21 -4.62
CA GLU A 132 -3.83 -15.55 -5.22
C GLU A 132 -5.09 -15.98 -5.97
N SER A 133 -6.27 -15.58 -5.48
CA SER A 133 -7.54 -15.86 -6.16
C SER A 133 -7.65 -15.10 -7.47
N VAL A 134 -7.21 -13.84 -7.50
CA VAL A 134 -7.14 -13.03 -8.73
C VAL A 134 -6.18 -13.69 -9.73
N GLU A 135 -4.99 -14.11 -9.30
CA GLU A 135 -4.01 -14.78 -10.16
C GLU A 135 -4.57 -16.08 -10.75
N ARG A 136 -5.21 -16.92 -9.94
CA ARG A 136 -5.90 -18.14 -10.42
C ARG A 136 -6.96 -17.82 -11.47
N MET A 137 -7.76 -16.76 -11.26
CA MET A 137 -8.81 -16.36 -12.22
C MET A 137 -8.24 -15.76 -13.50
N MET A 138 -7.07 -15.13 -13.45
CA MET A 138 -6.38 -14.63 -14.64
C MET A 138 -5.93 -15.76 -15.56
N GLY A 139 -5.64 -16.95 -15.02
CA GLY A 139 -5.35 -18.14 -15.82
C GLY A 139 -4.17 -17.94 -16.77
N GLY A 140 -3.13 -17.24 -16.35
CA GLY A 140 -1.95 -16.91 -17.15
C GLY A 140 -2.13 -15.74 -18.12
N LYS A 141 -3.31 -15.09 -18.15
CA LYS A 141 -3.51 -13.87 -18.92
C LYS A 141 -2.89 -12.67 -18.24
N THR A 142 -2.42 -11.73 -19.02
CA THR A 142 -1.98 -10.43 -18.49
C THR A 142 -3.16 -9.57 -18.03
N PHE A 143 -2.88 -8.58 -17.20
CA PHE A 143 -3.88 -7.60 -16.77
C PHE A 143 -4.61 -6.92 -17.94
N ASP A 144 -3.91 -6.63 -19.02
CA ASP A 144 -4.50 -5.97 -20.20
C ASP A 144 -5.43 -6.91 -20.99
N GLU A 145 -5.09 -8.19 -21.08
CA GLU A 145 -5.94 -9.21 -21.72
C GLU A 145 -7.22 -9.46 -20.94
N MET A 146 -7.19 -9.31 -19.62
CA MET A 146 -8.38 -9.43 -18.76
C MET A 146 -9.38 -8.29 -18.95
N ARG A 147 -8.95 -7.13 -19.43
CA ARG A 147 -9.79 -5.92 -19.61
C ARG A 147 -10.67 -5.62 -18.37
N PRO A 148 -10.08 -5.50 -17.19
CA PRO A 148 -10.87 -5.34 -15.96
C PRO A 148 -11.64 -4.02 -15.98
N VAL A 149 -12.76 -3.98 -15.27
CA VAL A 149 -13.47 -2.74 -14.99
C VAL A 149 -12.65 -1.91 -14.01
N LEU A 150 -12.31 -0.69 -14.41
CA LEU A 150 -11.46 0.21 -13.64
C LEU A 150 -12.32 1.22 -12.89
N LEU A 151 -12.02 1.39 -11.60
CA LEU A 151 -12.70 2.33 -10.72
C LEU A 151 -11.81 3.55 -10.46
N VAL A 152 -12.40 4.62 -9.93
CA VAL A 152 -11.65 5.82 -9.53
C VAL A 152 -10.54 5.49 -8.53
N ALA A 153 -10.78 4.53 -7.65
CA ALA A 153 -9.81 4.06 -6.67
C ALA A 153 -8.55 3.43 -7.29
N ASP A 154 -8.63 2.92 -8.53
CA ASP A 154 -7.51 2.26 -9.22
C ASP A 154 -6.54 3.24 -9.89
N ALA A 155 -6.82 4.54 -9.84
CA ALA A 155 -6.03 5.55 -10.53
C ALA A 155 -4.54 5.53 -10.17
N GLY A 156 -4.20 5.29 -8.90
CA GLY A 156 -2.81 5.15 -8.42
C GLY A 156 -2.13 3.93 -9.01
N ALA A 157 -2.76 2.77 -8.94
CA ALA A 157 -2.25 1.51 -9.49
C ALA A 157 -2.06 1.57 -11.00
N LEU A 158 -3.00 2.17 -11.72
CA LEU A 158 -2.88 2.37 -13.17
C LEU A 158 -1.71 3.29 -13.54
N ARG A 159 -1.49 4.33 -12.74
CA ARG A 159 -0.36 5.24 -12.92
C ARG A 159 0.97 4.49 -12.70
N ALA A 160 1.08 3.72 -11.62
CA ALA A 160 2.25 2.90 -11.32
C ALA A 160 2.54 1.89 -12.46
N ARG A 161 1.51 1.19 -12.96
CA ARG A 161 1.66 0.27 -14.11
C ARG A 161 2.20 0.98 -15.37
N ARG A 162 1.74 2.18 -15.68
CA ARG A 162 2.23 2.96 -16.82
C ARG A 162 3.70 3.35 -16.65
N VAL A 163 4.08 3.80 -15.44
CA VAL A 163 5.46 4.14 -15.13
C VAL A 163 6.36 2.92 -15.28
N LEU A 164 5.97 1.78 -14.69
CA LEU A 164 6.75 0.55 -14.74
C LEU A 164 6.94 0.06 -16.18
N ARG A 165 5.87 0.05 -17.00
CA ARG A 165 5.96 -0.31 -18.42
C ARG A 165 6.94 0.58 -19.18
N LYS A 166 6.89 1.90 -18.93
CA LYS A 166 7.82 2.82 -19.56
C LYS A 166 9.26 2.51 -19.18
N LEU A 167 9.53 2.28 -17.89
CA LEU A 167 10.87 1.95 -17.42
C LEU A 167 11.40 0.65 -18.03
N ILE A 168 10.57 -0.38 -18.11
CA ILE A 168 10.92 -1.66 -18.78
C ILE A 168 11.23 -1.43 -20.26
N ALA A 169 10.41 -0.66 -20.97
CA ALA A 169 10.65 -0.36 -22.39
C ALA A 169 11.95 0.44 -22.61
N ASP A 170 12.20 1.43 -21.76
CA ASP A 170 13.44 2.24 -21.82
C ASP A 170 14.68 1.35 -21.55
N GLU A 171 14.62 0.45 -20.56
CA GLU A 171 15.69 -0.49 -20.26
C GLU A 171 15.98 -1.44 -21.44
N GLN A 172 14.95 -2.00 -22.05
CA GLN A 172 15.08 -2.88 -23.20
C GLN A 172 15.73 -2.19 -24.41
N GLN A 173 15.51 -0.88 -24.58
CA GLN A 173 16.12 -0.10 -25.66
C GLN A 173 17.58 0.27 -25.38
N THR A 174 17.96 0.38 -24.11
CA THR A 174 19.30 0.80 -23.69
C THR A 174 20.20 -0.35 -23.29
N ALA A 175 19.63 -1.56 -23.09
CA ALA A 175 20.42 -2.73 -22.72
C ALA A 175 21.47 -3.06 -23.78
N PRO A 176 22.77 -3.06 -23.47
CA PRO A 176 23.78 -3.47 -24.42
C PRO A 176 23.53 -4.95 -24.78
N THR A 177 23.61 -5.25 -26.07
CA THR A 177 23.61 -6.64 -26.53
C THR A 177 24.92 -7.29 -26.06
N ILE A 178 24.88 -7.93 -24.90
CA ILE A 178 26.03 -8.72 -24.41
C ILE A 178 26.04 -10.01 -25.25
N PRO A 179 27.03 -10.22 -26.14
CA PRO A 179 27.11 -11.47 -26.87
C PRO A 179 27.39 -12.59 -25.87
N ILE A 180 26.47 -13.56 -25.77
CA ILE A 180 26.71 -14.79 -25.03
C ILE A 180 27.81 -15.55 -25.79
N VAL A 181 29.05 -15.47 -25.31
CA VAL A 181 30.14 -16.33 -25.80
C VAL A 181 29.91 -17.70 -25.13
N VAL A 182 29.32 -18.62 -25.89
CA VAL A 182 29.25 -20.02 -25.52
C VAL A 182 30.67 -20.59 -25.76
N ALA A 183 31.37 -20.93 -24.67
CA ALA A 183 32.66 -21.62 -24.71
C ALA A 183 32.45 -23.11 -24.89
#